data_1c0fd6295528f41067be3c89bbd5d6f7
#
_entry.id   1c0fd6295528f41067be3c89bbd5d6f7
#
_cell.length_a   1.000
_cell.length_b   1.000
_cell.length_c   1.000
_cell.angle_alpha   90.00
_cell.angle_beta   90.00
_cell.angle_gamma   90.00
#
_symmetry.space_group_name_H-M   'P 1'
#
loop_
_entity.id
_entity.type
_entity.pdbx_description
1 polymer ?
#
loop_
_entity_poly.entity_id
_entity_poly.type
_entity_poly.pdbx_seq_one_letter_code
_entity_poly.pdbx_strand_id
1 'polypeptide(L)'
;MSNPQNPKRETFSSRRAFMFAAIGSAVGLGNIWRFPYVAYKNGGGAFILPYLVALLTAGIPLLFLDYAVGHRYRGSPPLAFRRLDRRFETIGWWNVLVNVLIGLYYAVILGWAASYTYYSLNAAWGANPADFFFKDYLQMASDVSAQMQFVAQVTVPLVLVWLATLLILAFGVQKGVARASTFFMPLLVVMFVLLVGIALFLPGAAKGLDVLFTPDWSKLASSEVWVAAYGQIFFSLSVCFGIMITYSSYMKRDSDLTGTGMVVAFANSSFELLAGIGVFAALGFIATANGQQVGDVAAGGIGLAFIAFPTIINQAPVGALIGLLFFGSLVFAGLTSLISVLEVVIAAVQDKLKTGRVAATLVVGVPMMTASVLLFGTTTGLPVLDVLDKFVNTYGIVAAGFLYVLCVVLSRHLGVLSRHINKTSSLKVGKTWLLFVGFITPLVLGTMLFTDTRSLLTEGYGGYPAWFVNIYGWGTAIGVLVFAFLLSLLPWKHEDKLQETPVETEGDEQ
;
A
#
# COMPACT_ATOMS: atom_id res chain seq x y z
N MET A 1 -25.68 -29.37 15.30
CA MET A 1 -26.60 -28.56 14.49
C MET A 1 -26.17 -27.12 14.62
N SER A 2 -25.68 -26.50 13.56
CA SER A 2 -25.22 -25.10 13.57
C SER A 2 -26.43 -24.17 13.67
N ASN A 3 -26.40 -23.29 14.67
CA ASN A 3 -27.40 -22.23 14.85
C ASN A 3 -27.41 -21.31 13.61
N PRO A 4 -28.55 -21.18 12.87
CA PRO A 4 -28.60 -20.40 11.63
C PRO A 4 -28.48 -18.90 11.83
N GLN A 5 -28.43 -18.40 13.06
CA GLN A 5 -28.50 -16.98 13.40
C GLN A 5 -27.14 -16.26 13.49
N ASN A 6 -26.02 -16.96 13.37
CA ASN A 6 -24.71 -16.31 13.40
C ASN A 6 -23.85 -16.79 12.21
N PRO A 7 -23.82 -16.04 11.09
CA PRO A 7 -22.98 -16.43 9.96
C PRO A 7 -21.52 -16.41 10.41
N LYS A 8 -20.88 -17.58 10.41
CA LYS A 8 -19.47 -17.70 10.71
C LYS A 8 -18.68 -16.72 9.82
N ARG A 9 -17.73 -15.97 10.43
CA ARG A 9 -16.82 -15.10 9.66
C ARG A 9 -16.16 -15.91 8.54
N GLU A 10 -16.08 -15.32 7.35
CA GLU A 10 -15.36 -15.92 6.22
C GLU A 10 -13.92 -16.23 6.61
N THR A 11 -13.36 -17.32 6.08
CA THR A 11 -11.98 -17.72 6.35
C THR A 11 -11.28 -18.10 5.06
N PHE A 12 -9.96 -17.86 4.98
CA PHE A 12 -9.16 -18.41 3.90
C PHE A 12 -9.13 -19.94 3.96
N SER A 13 -9.27 -20.60 2.82
CA SER A 13 -9.29 -22.07 2.74
C SER A 13 -7.95 -22.70 3.13
N SER A 14 -6.85 -22.01 2.89
CA SER A 14 -5.50 -22.49 3.11
C SER A 14 -4.53 -21.39 3.49
N ARG A 15 -3.41 -21.76 4.13
CA ARG A 15 -2.27 -20.85 4.38
C ARG A 15 -1.74 -20.21 3.10
N ARG A 16 -1.69 -20.97 1.99
CA ARG A 16 -1.23 -20.46 0.68
C ARG A 16 -2.13 -19.35 0.16
N ALA A 17 -3.45 -19.53 0.25
CA ALA A 17 -4.40 -18.49 -0.19
C ALA A 17 -4.23 -17.18 0.61
N PHE A 18 -4.03 -17.29 1.93
CA PHE A 18 -3.71 -16.13 2.76
C PHE A 18 -2.37 -15.48 2.35
N MET A 19 -1.31 -16.29 2.17
CA MET A 19 0.00 -15.74 1.78
C MET A 19 -0.06 -14.99 0.46
N PHE A 20 -0.73 -15.53 -0.58
CA PHE A 20 -0.88 -14.83 -1.85
C PHE A 20 -1.69 -13.53 -1.72
N ALA A 21 -2.72 -13.51 -0.87
CA ALA A 21 -3.48 -12.30 -0.60
C ALA A 21 -2.62 -11.25 0.13
N ALA A 22 -1.86 -11.66 1.15
CA ALA A 22 -0.99 -10.77 1.92
C ALA A 22 0.21 -10.25 1.09
N ILE A 23 0.86 -11.12 0.30
CA ILE A 23 1.92 -10.72 -0.62
C ILE A 23 1.35 -9.78 -1.70
N GLY A 24 0.19 -10.11 -2.29
CA GLY A 24 -0.45 -9.26 -3.30
C GLY A 24 -0.93 -7.92 -2.77
N SER A 25 -1.18 -7.82 -1.45
CA SER A 25 -1.42 -6.54 -0.80
C SER A 25 -0.14 -5.73 -0.60
N ALA A 26 0.95 -6.40 -0.22
CA ALA A 26 2.24 -5.77 0.04
C ALA A 26 2.95 -5.37 -1.26
N VAL A 27 2.97 -6.28 -2.26
CA VAL A 27 3.56 -6.00 -3.57
C VAL A 27 2.61 -5.13 -4.39
N GLY A 28 2.85 -3.84 -4.37
CA GLY A 28 2.06 -2.83 -5.08
C GLY A 28 2.90 -1.97 -6.01
N LEU A 29 2.31 -0.87 -6.46
CA LEU A 29 2.96 0.11 -7.33
C LEU A 29 4.25 0.67 -6.71
N GLY A 30 4.26 0.90 -5.40
CA GLY A 30 5.41 1.42 -4.66
C GLY A 30 6.67 0.56 -4.77
N ASN A 31 6.54 -0.76 -4.85
CA ASN A 31 7.66 -1.68 -5.02
C ASN A 31 8.35 -1.53 -6.38
N ILE A 32 7.57 -1.20 -7.42
CA ILE A 32 8.05 -1.12 -8.81
C ILE A 32 8.66 0.23 -9.12
N TRP A 33 8.05 1.33 -8.64
CA TRP A 33 8.49 2.66 -9.05
C TRP A 33 9.09 3.52 -7.93
N ARG A 34 8.74 3.26 -6.64
CA ARG A 34 9.24 4.05 -5.52
C ARG A 34 10.56 3.48 -4.98
N PHE A 35 10.60 2.19 -4.67
CA PHE A 35 11.77 1.55 -4.07
C PHE A 35 13.06 1.76 -4.88
N PRO A 36 13.09 1.53 -6.23
CA PRO A 36 14.32 1.73 -6.99
C PRO A 36 14.87 3.15 -6.87
N TYR A 37 14.00 4.15 -6.96
CA TYR A 37 14.39 5.55 -6.85
C TYR A 37 14.85 5.92 -5.43
N VAL A 38 14.15 5.45 -4.40
CA VAL A 38 14.52 5.68 -3.00
C VAL A 38 15.89 5.04 -2.71
N ALA A 39 16.13 3.82 -3.16
CA ALA A 39 17.42 3.16 -3.00
C ALA A 39 18.55 3.96 -3.66
N TYR A 40 18.36 4.36 -4.92
CA TYR A 40 19.33 5.17 -5.66
C TYR A 40 19.63 6.50 -4.95
N LYS A 41 18.62 7.28 -4.61
CA LYS A 41 18.78 8.61 -3.98
C LYS A 41 19.47 8.55 -2.63
N ASN A 42 19.34 7.43 -1.92
CA ASN A 42 19.84 7.25 -0.56
C ASN A 42 21.13 6.40 -0.48
N GLY A 43 21.92 6.38 -1.54
CA GLY A 43 23.26 5.79 -1.52
C GLY A 43 23.38 4.44 -2.23
N GLY A 44 22.43 4.10 -3.10
CA GLY A 44 22.50 2.89 -3.94
C GLY A 44 22.64 1.62 -3.11
N GLY A 45 23.71 0.85 -3.36
CA GLY A 45 23.98 -0.39 -2.63
C GLY A 45 24.11 -0.24 -1.12
N ALA A 46 24.55 0.93 -0.62
CA ALA A 46 24.65 1.20 0.81
C ALA A 46 23.27 1.27 1.48
N PHE A 47 22.22 1.66 0.74
CA PHE A 47 20.85 1.73 1.26
C PHE A 47 20.28 0.37 1.67
N ILE A 48 20.79 -0.72 1.12
CA ILE A 48 20.34 -2.08 1.47
C ILE A 48 20.53 -2.35 2.97
N LEU A 49 21.57 -1.81 3.59
CA LEU A 49 21.80 -2.01 5.02
C LEU A 49 20.72 -1.38 5.91
N PRO A 50 20.43 -0.06 5.85
CA PRO A 50 19.33 0.52 6.61
C PRO A 50 17.96 -0.06 6.23
N TYR A 51 17.76 -0.46 4.98
CA TYR A 51 16.55 -1.14 4.54
C TYR A 51 16.35 -2.49 5.27
N LEU A 52 17.39 -3.33 5.34
CA LEU A 52 17.31 -4.60 6.08
C LEU A 52 17.14 -4.38 7.59
N VAL A 53 17.82 -3.38 8.16
CA VAL A 53 17.62 -3.02 9.57
C VAL A 53 16.18 -2.61 9.81
N ALA A 54 15.61 -1.75 8.98
CA ALA A 54 14.21 -1.33 9.09
C ALA A 54 13.23 -2.52 8.94
N LEU A 55 13.51 -3.44 8.00
CA LEU A 55 12.72 -4.66 7.81
C LEU A 55 12.69 -5.51 9.07
N LEU A 56 13.84 -5.74 9.69
CA LEU A 56 13.98 -6.63 10.84
C LEU A 56 13.54 -5.99 12.17
N THR A 57 13.70 -4.67 12.31
CA THR A 57 13.44 -3.98 13.59
C THR A 57 12.06 -3.29 13.67
N ALA A 58 11.43 -3.01 12.53
CA ALA A 58 10.10 -2.42 12.48
C ALA A 58 9.12 -3.21 11.59
N GLY A 59 9.47 -3.50 10.34
CA GLY A 59 8.55 -4.11 9.38
C GLY A 59 8.00 -5.45 9.83
N ILE A 60 8.86 -6.44 10.07
CA ILE A 60 8.47 -7.77 10.53
C ILE A 60 7.84 -7.73 11.92
N PRO A 61 8.37 -7.01 12.92
CA PRO A 61 7.72 -6.87 14.22
C PRO A 61 6.30 -6.29 14.15
N LEU A 62 6.07 -5.29 13.32
CA LEU A 62 4.74 -4.70 13.12
C LEU A 62 3.79 -5.64 12.36
N LEU A 63 4.29 -6.36 11.37
CA LEU A 63 3.50 -7.36 10.66
C LEU A 63 3.00 -8.45 11.62
N PHE A 64 3.85 -8.89 12.57
CA PHE A 64 3.45 -9.81 13.61
C PHE A 64 2.43 -9.20 14.57
N LEU A 65 2.56 -7.92 14.90
CA LEU A 65 1.59 -7.20 15.72
C LEU A 65 0.21 -7.15 15.04
N ASP A 66 0.15 -6.75 13.77
CA ASP A 66 -1.09 -6.71 12.99
C ASP A 66 -1.74 -8.10 12.90
N TYR A 67 -0.92 -9.14 12.64
CA TYR A 67 -1.42 -10.50 12.61
C TYR A 67 -1.95 -10.95 13.97
N ALA A 68 -1.27 -10.61 15.05
CA ALA A 68 -1.73 -10.97 16.39
C ALA A 68 -3.07 -10.29 16.74
N VAL A 69 -3.20 -9.00 16.44
CA VAL A 69 -4.43 -8.23 16.70
C VAL A 69 -5.60 -8.79 15.88
N GLY A 70 -5.44 -8.93 14.58
CA GLY A 70 -6.50 -9.43 13.72
C GLY A 70 -6.86 -10.89 14.01
N HIS A 71 -5.88 -11.75 14.27
CA HIS A 71 -6.09 -13.17 14.58
C HIS A 71 -6.73 -13.39 15.95
N ARG A 72 -6.31 -12.64 17.00
CA ARG A 72 -6.87 -12.76 18.35
C ARG A 72 -8.28 -12.20 18.43
N TYR A 73 -8.47 -10.97 17.93
CA TYR A 73 -9.71 -10.22 18.12
C TYR A 73 -10.75 -10.41 17.00
N ARG A 74 -10.41 -11.10 15.92
CA ARG A 74 -11.37 -11.57 14.89
C ARG A 74 -12.34 -10.50 14.37
N GLY A 75 -11.83 -9.37 13.88
CA GLY A 75 -12.66 -8.30 13.36
C GLY A 75 -11.97 -7.46 12.28
N SER A 76 -12.75 -6.60 11.62
CA SER A 76 -12.23 -5.43 10.95
C SER A 76 -11.51 -4.52 11.95
N PRO A 77 -10.66 -3.57 11.54
CA PRO A 77 -9.92 -2.73 12.47
C PRO A 77 -10.77 -2.09 13.56
N PRO A 78 -11.94 -1.46 13.29
CA PRO A 78 -12.76 -0.88 14.34
C PRO A 78 -13.24 -1.91 15.37
N LEU A 79 -13.62 -3.11 14.93
CA LEU A 79 -14.08 -4.17 15.82
C LEU A 79 -12.92 -4.76 16.63
N ALA A 80 -11.79 -5.03 15.99
CA ALA A 80 -10.59 -5.58 16.64
C ALA A 80 -10.06 -4.62 17.73
N PHE A 81 -9.97 -3.32 17.42
CA PHE A 81 -9.52 -2.32 18.36
C PHE A 81 -10.52 -2.11 19.51
N ARG A 82 -11.82 -2.13 19.23
CA ARG A 82 -12.85 -2.06 20.28
C ARG A 82 -12.82 -3.26 21.21
N ARG A 83 -12.52 -4.46 20.71
CA ARG A 83 -12.34 -5.67 21.53
C ARG A 83 -11.03 -5.64 22.33
N LEU A 84 -10.02 -4.94 21.83
CA LEU A 84 -8.79 -4.69 22.57
C LEU A 84 -9.05 -3.71 23.74
N ASP A 85 -9.61 -2.55 23.44
CA ASP A 85 -10.12 -1.56 24.41
C ASP A 85 -11.16 -0.67 23.71
N ARG A 86 -12.32 -0.45 24.35
CA ARG A 86 -13.42 0.35 23.80
C ARG A 86 -12.98 1.74 23.33
N ARG A 87 -11.99 2.33 23.97
CA ARG A 87 -11.46 3.67 23.66
C ARG A 87 -10.68 3.70 22.34
N PHE A 88 -10.23 2.55 21.84
CA PHE A 88 -9.39 2.47 20.63
C PHE A 88 -10.19 2.28 19.35
N GLU A 89 -11.52 2.19 19.43
CA GLU A 89 -12.38 2.07 18.25
C GLU A 89 -12.12 3.18 17.21
N THR A 90 -11.88 4.42 17.68
CA THR A 90 -11.56 5.57 16.82
C THR A 90 -10.33 5.33 15.95
N ILE A 91 -9.27 4.70 16.47
CA ILE A 91 -8.06 4.35 15.67
C ILE A 91 -8.42 3.34 14.56
N GLY A 92 -9.28 2.38 14.88
CA GLY A 92 -9.78 1.44 13.87
C GLY A 92 -10.56 2.11 12.76
N TRP A 93 -11.41 3.08 13.07
CA TRP A 93 -12.11 3.89 12.08
C TRP A 93 -11.16 4.82 11.30
N TRP A 94 -10.13 5.34 11.95
CA TRP A 94 -9.07 6.07 11.26
C TRP A 94 -8.42 5.21 10.17
N ASN A 95 -8.04 3.98 10.50
CA ASN A 95 -7.50 3.03 9.52
C ASN A 95 -8.47 2.79 8.35
N VAL A 96 -9.77 2.65 8.62
CA VAL A 96 -10.80 2.49 7.56
C VAL A 96 -10.85 3.71 6.65
N LEU A 97 -10.88 4.92 7.20
CA LEU A 97 -10.95 6.16 6.41
C LEU A 97 -9.67 6.41 5.59
N VAL A 98 -8.51 6.02 6.11
CA VAL A 98 -7.25 6.01 5.34
C VAL A 98 -7.37 5.11 4.11
N ASN A 99 -7.93 3.92 4.28
CA ASN A 99 -8.17 3.01 3.15
C ASN A 99 -9.22 3.56 2.17
N VAL A 100 -10.24 4.29 2.64
CA VAL A 100 -11.15 5.02 1.74
C VAL A 100 -10.35 5.97 0.86
N LEU A 101 -9.56 6.86 1.46
CA LEU A 101 -8.79 7.86 0.72
C LEU A 101 -7.80 7.25 -0.25
N ILE A 102 -7.03 6.23 0.20
CA ILE A 102 -6.09 5.51 -0.67
C ILE A 102 -6.85 4.89 -1.85
N GLY A 103 -7.97 4.20 -1.61
CA GLY A 103 -8.76 3.58 -2.66
C GLY A 103 -9.23 4.56 -3.74
N LEU A 104 -9.56 5.80 -3.35
CA LEU A 104 -10.00 6.83 -4.30
C LEU A 104 -8.93 7.16 -5.35
N TYR A 105 -7.70 7.47 -4.92
CA TYR A 105 -6.64 7.87 -5.85
C TYR A 105 -5.84 6.70 -6.42
N TYR A 106 -5.77 5.58 -5.72
CA TYR A 106 -5.06 4.39 -6.21
C TYR A 106 -5.74 3.80 -7.45
N ALA A 107 -7.07 3.84 -7.50
CA ALA A 107 -7.86 3.37 -8.63
C ALA A 107 -7.57 4.16 -9.92
N VAL A 108 -7.34 5.49 -9.86
CA VAL A 108 -7.04 6.26 -11.07
C VAL A 108 -5.65 5.95 -11.61
N ILE A 109 -4.66 5.76 -10.75
CA ILE A 109 -3.32 5.34 -11.17
C ILE A 109 -3.37 3.98 -11.86
N LEU A 110 -4.17 3.06 -11.34
CA LEU A 110 -4.40 1.77 -11.96
C LEU A 110 -5.12 1.90 -13.31
N GLY A 111 -6.05 2.85 -13.44
CA GLY A 111 -6.68 3.21 -14.72
C GLY A 111 -5.66 3.71 -15.75
N TRP A 112 -4.72 4.56 -15.33
CA TRP A 112 -3.63 5.01 -16.21
C TRP A 112 -2.73 3.84 -16.66
N ALA A 113 -2.37 2.95 -15.73
CA ALA A 113 -1.57 1.77 -16.06
C ALA A 113 -2.30 0.84 -17.06
N ALA A 114 -3.61 0.66 -16.91
CA ALA A 114 -4.42 -0.10 -17.85
C ALA A 114 -4.46 0.55 -19.25
N SER A 115 -4.64 1.86 -19.34
CA SER A 115 -4.55 2.61 -20.61
C SER A 115 -3.19 2.47 -21.25
N TYR A 116 -2.12 2.61 -20.50
CA TYR A 116 -0.75 2.51 -20.99
C TYR A 116 -0.36 1.08 -21.39
N THR A 117 -0.98 0.06 -20.80
CA THR A 117 -0.84 -1.32 -21.28
C THR A 117 -1.33 -1.43 -22.74
N TYR A 118 -2.48 -0.82 -23.04
CA TYR A 118 -3.02 -0.78 -24.39
C TYR A 118 -2.17 0.10 -25.33
N TYR A 119 -1.78 1.29 -24.90
CA TYR A 119 -0.95 2.21 -25.68
C TYR A 119 0.45 1.67 -25.99
N SER A 120 0.95 0.72 -25.20
CA SER A 120 2.24 0.07 -25.45
C SER A 120 2.29 -0.72 -26.74
N LEU A 121 1.14 -1.15 -27.27
CA LEU A 121 1.08 -1.96 -28.50
C LEU A 121 1.59 -1.20 -29.73
N ASN A 122 1.41 0.12 -29.77
CA ASN A 122 1.75 0.98 -30.90
C ASN A 122 2.50 2.25 -30.49
N ALA A 123 2.97 2.32 -29.23
CA ALA A 123 3.63 3.50 -28.66
C ALA A 123 2.82 4.80 -28.88
N ALA A 124 1.51 4.76 -28.56
CA ALA A 124 0.56 5.85 -28.83
C ALA A 124 0.95 7.22 -28.21
N TRP A 125 1.86 7.23 -27.25
CA TRP A 125 2.43 8.46 -26.66
C TRP A 125 3.43 9.21 -27.56
N GLY A 126 3.79 8.66 -28.73
CA GLY A 126 4.66 9.31 -29.71
C GLY A 126 6.07 9.60 -29.21
N ALA A 127 6.71 10.61 -29.81
CA ALA A 127 8.10 10.97 -29.53
C ALA A 127 8.30 11.69 -28.17
N ASN A 128 7.26 12.34 -27.64
CA ASN A 128 7.32 13.07 -26.38
C ASN A 128 6.33 12.52 -25.33
N PRO A 129 6.69 11.47 -24.59
CA PRO A 129 5.82 10.86 -23.61
C PRO A 129 5.37 11.82 -22.49
N ALA A 130 6.18 12.82 -22.13
CA ALA A 130 5.81 13.80 -21.09
C ALA A 130 4.66 14.70 -21.57
N ASP A 131 4.77 15.26 -22.77
CA ASP A 131 3.70 16.08 -23.34
C ASP A 131 2.42 15.26 -23.53
N PHE A 132 2.54 14.05 -24.05
CA PHE A 132 1.41 13.14 -24.18
C PHE A 132 0.74 12.89 -22.83
N PHE A 133 1.49 12.56 -21.75
CA PHE A 133 0.92 12.27 -20.45
C PHE A 133 0.20 13.47 -19.86
N PHE A 134 0.85 14.62 -19.79
CA PHE A 134 0.28 15.80 -19.14
C PHE A 134 -0.75 16.55 -19.99
N LYS A 135 -0.49 16.72 -21.30
CA LYS A 135 -1.33 17.57 -22.16
C LYS A 135 -2.41 16.80 -22.89
N ASP A 136 -2.09 15.61 -23.44
CA ASP A 136 -3.01 14.85 -24.26
C ASP A 136 -3.84 13.87 -23.44
N TYR A 137 -3.19 13.10 -22.54
CA TYR A 137 -3.87 12.06 -21.76
C TYR A 137 -4.58 12.61 -20.51
N LEU A 138 -3.87 13.34 -19.65
CA LEU A 138 -4.47 13.93 -18.45
C LEU A 138 -5.20 15.24 -18.76
N GLN A 139 -4.88 15.92 -19.85
CA GLN A 139 -5.35 17.28 -20.19
C GLN A 139 -5.21 18.22 -18.98
N MET A 140 -4.04 18.14 -18.32
CA MET A 140 -3.80 18.79 -17.04
C MET A 140 -3.95 20.31 -17.16
N ALA A 141 -4.78 20.89 -16.30
CA ALA A 141 -4.96 22.33 -16.23
C ALA A 141 -3.65 23.04 -15.84
N SER A 142 -3.43 24.22 -16.39
CA SER A 142 -2.24 25.05 -16.10
C SER A 142 -2.24 25.58 -14.66
N ASP A 143 -3.40 25.66 -14.02
CA ASP A 143 -3.59 26.15 -12.66
C ASP A 143 -4.59 25.25 -11.89
N VAL A 144 -4.31 25.01 -10.62
CA VAL A 144 -5.19 24.24 -9.72
C VAL A 144 -6.52 24.94 -9.40
N SER A 145 -6.64 26.24 -9.68
CA SER A 145 -7.88 27.02 -9.58
C SER A 145 -8.74 26.97 -10.85
N ALA A 146 -8.26 26.34 -11.93
CA ALA A 146 -9.01 26.22 -13.16
C ALA A 146 -10.30 25.40 -12.95
N GLN A 147 -11.31 25.66 -13.77
CA GLN A 147 -12.55 24.91 -13.76
C GLN A 147 -12.28 23.43 -14.06
N MET A 148 -12.73 22.55 -13.18
CA MET A 148 -12.62 21.09 -13.37
C MET A 148 -13.44 20.64 -14.56
N GLN A 149 -12.80 19.93 -15.49
CA GLN A 149 -13.45 19.30 -16.64
C GLN A 149 -13.15 17.82 -16.64
N PHE A 150 -14.14 16.99 -16.94
CA PHE A 150 -13.95 15.56 -17.04
C PHE A 150 -13.14 15.19 -18.28
N VAL A 151 -12.17 14.29 -18.07
CA VAL A 151 -11.31 13.75 -19.13
C VAL A 151 -11.74 12.31 -19.40
N ALA A 152 -12.42 12.05 -20.52
CA ALA A 152 -13.00 10.76 -20.84
C ALA A 152 -11.96 9.64 -20.86
N GLN A 153 -10.78 9.89 -21.41
CA GLN A 153 -9.69 8.90 -21.49
C GLN A 153 -9.08 8.52 -20.13
N VAL A 154 -9.30 9.34 -19.09
CA VAL A 154 -8.96 9.02 -17.69
C VAL A 154 -10.18 8.38 -16.99
N THR A 155 -11.35 8.96 -17.19
CA THR A 155 -12.59 8.55 -16.48
C THR A 155 -13.04 7.15 -16.88
N VAL A 156 -12.98 6.78 -18.17
CA VAL A 156 -13.46 5.47 -18.64
C VAL A 156 -12.63 4.32 -18.04
N PRO A 157 -11.28 4.30 -18.14
CA PRO A 157 -10.46 3.28 -17.49
C PRO A 157 -10.61 3.25 -15.97
N LEU A 158 -10.76 4.41 -15.33
CA LEU A 158 -11.01 4.50 -13.89
C LEU A 158 -12.31 3.78 -13.49
N VAL A 159 -13.41 4.02 -14.21
CA VAL A 159 -14.70 3.34 -13.97
C VAL A 159 -14.56 1.83 -14.20
N LEU A 160 -13.87 1.39 -15.25
CA LEU A 160 -13.64 -0.02 -15.53
C LEU A 160 -12.85 -0.72 -14.43
N VAL A 161 -11.82 -0.07 -13.88
CA VAL A 161 -11.05 -0.56 -12.73
C VAL A 161 -11.93 -0.70 -11.50
N TRP A 162 -12.76 0.29 -11.20
CA TRP A 162 -13.72 0.22 -10.10
C TRP A 162 -14.69 -0.94 -10.27
N LEU A 163 -15.31 -1.08 -11.44
CA LEU A 163 -16.26 -2.17 -11.72
C LEU A 163 -15.60 -3.55 -11.57
N ALA A 164 -14.40 -3.73 -12.13
CA ALA A 164 -13.66 -4.99 -12.00
C ALA A 164 -13.34 -5.31 -10.53
N THR A 165 -12.88 -4.31 -9.77
CA THR A 165 -12.53 -4.49 -8.36
C THR A 165 -13.76 -4.81 -7.51
N LEU A 166 -14.87 -4.07 -7.69
CA LEU A 166 -16.12 -4.31 -6.97
C LEU A 166 -16.74 -5.66 -7.30
N LEU A 167 -16.65 -6.09 -8.56
CA LEU A 167 -17.09 -7.43 -8.96
C LEU A 167 -16.31 -8.52 -8.21
N ILE A 168 -14.99 -8.43 -8.15
CA ILE A 168 -14.14 -9.38 -7.41
C ILE A 168 -14.52 -9.39 -5.92
N LEU A 169 -14.67 -8.21 -5.31
CA LEU A 169 -14.99 -8.06 -3.89
C LEU A 169 -16.39 -8.60 -3.54
N ALA A 170 -17.37 -8.47 -4.46
CA ALA A 170 -18.72 -8.97 -4.27
C ALA A 170 -18.77 -10.50 -4.11
N PHE A 171 -17.79 -11.24 -4.66
CA PHE A 171 -17.68 -12.70 -4.49
C PHE A 171 -17.13 -13.12 -3.11
N GLY A 172 -16.74 -12.18 -2.24
CA GLY A 172 -16.26 -12.45 -0.89
C GLY A 172 -14.78 -12.83 -0.80
N VAL A 173 -14.34 -13.17 0.40
CA VAL A 173 -12.91 -13.41 0.69
C VAL A 173 -12.38 -14.62 -0.07
N GLN A 174 -13.09 -15.75 -0.03
CA GLN A 174 -12.60 -17.01 -0.59
C GLN A 174 -12.73 -17.07 -2.13
N LYS A 175 -13.89 -16.69 -2.68
CA LYS A 175 -14.16 -16.81 -4.12
C LYS A 175 -13.68 -15.57 -4.90
N GLY A 176 -13.59 -14.41 -4.26
CA GLY A 176 -13.11 -13.15 -4.81
C GLY A 176 -11.64 -12.93 -4.49
N VAL A 177 -11.34 -12.40 -3.31
CA VAL A 177 -10.00 -11.96 -2.89
C VAL A 177 -8.95 -13.06 -3.04
N ALA A 178 -9.19 -14.24 -2.44
CA ALA A 178 -8.20 -15.32 -2.45
C ALA A 178 -7.93 -15.88 -3.86
N ARG A 179 -8.97 -16.06 -4.67
CA ARG A 179 -8.81 -16.55 -6.06
C ARG A 179 -8.09 -15.53 -6.94
N ALA A 180 -8.48 -14.25 -6.85
CA ALA A 180 -7.83 -13.18 -7.58
C ALA A 180 -6.34 -13.11 -7.24
N SER A 181 -5.99 -13.07 -5.96
CA SER A 181 -4.59 -13.02 -5.52
C SER A 181 -3.79 -14.28 -5.90
N THR A 182 -4.40 -15.47 -5.82
CA THR A 182 -3.76 -16.74 -6.21
C THR A 182 -3.46 -16.79 -7.71
N PHE A 183 -4.24 -16.09 -8.54
CA PHE A 183 -4.02 -16.01 -9.99
C PHE A 183 -3.09 -14.85 -10.36
N PHE A 184 -3.39 -13.64 -9.89
CA PHE A 184 -2.65 -12.44 -10.30
C PHE A 184 -1.23 -12.36 -9.74
N MET A 185 -0.99 -12.85 -8.52
CA MET A 185 0.36 -12.77 -7.93
C MET A 185 1.41 -13.59 -8.68
N PRO A 186 1.22 -14.89 -8.98
CA PRO A 186 2.18 -15.63 -9.79
C PRO A 186 2.33 -15.05 -11.20
N LEU A 187 1.24 -14.61 -11.81
CA LEU A 187 1.27 -13.97 -13.13
C LEU A 187 2.13 -12.70 -13.13
N LEU A 188 1.93 -11.83 -12.12
CA LEU A 188 2.75 -10.64 -11.91
C LEU A 188 4.24 -10.99 -11.81
N VAL A 189 4.59 -11.98 -10.97
CA VAL A 189 5.99 -12.39 -10.78
C VAL A 189 6.58 -12.90 -12.09
N VAL A 190 5.87 -13.75 -12.84
CA VAL A 190 6.33 -14.26 -14.15
C VAL A 190 6.55 -13.12 -15.14
N MET A 191 5.57 -12.22 -15.29
CA MET A 191 5.68 -11.07 -16.19
C MET A 191 6.87 -10.18 -15.82
N PHE A 192 7.05 -9.95 -14.50
CA PHE A 192 8.13 -9.08 -14.03
C PHE A 192 9.52 -9.72 -14.19
N VAL A 193 9.65 -11.03 -13.93
CA VAL A 193 10.89 -11.78 -14.19
C VAL A 193 11.26 -11.76 -15.69
N LEU A 194 10.28 -11.92 -16.57
CA LEU A 194 10.50 -11.79 -18.02
C LEU A 194 10.96 -10.38 -18.40
N LEU A 195 10.31 -9.34 -17.83
CA LEU A 195 10.71 -7.94 -18.02
C LEU A 195 12.16 -7.71 -17.60
N VAL A 196 12.52 -8.15 -16.39
CA VAL A 196 13.88 -8.03 -15.86
C VAL A 196 14.87 -8.79 -16.74
N GLY A 197 14.52 -10.02 -17.17
CA GLY A 197 15.32 -10.80 -18.12
C GLY A 197 15.62 -10.01 -19.40
N ILE A 198 14.59 -9.42 -20.01
CA ILE A 198 14.77 -8.60 -21.22
C ILE A 198 15.63 -7.37 -20.94
N ALA A 199 15.36 -6.65 -19.83
CA ALA A 199 16.07 -5.42 -19.46
C ALA A 199 17.57 -5.65 -19.26
N LEU A 200 17.97 -6.79 -18.69
CA LEU A 200 19.38 -7.15 -18.46
C LEU A 200 20.18 -7.36 -19.76
N PHE A 201 19.52 -7.72 -20.85
CA PHE A 201 20.17 -7.90 -22.16
C PHE A 201 20.18 -6.62 -23.00
N LEU A 202 19.57 -5.52 -22.56
CA LEU A 202 19.62 -4.24 -23.26
C LEU A 202 21.03 -3.63 -23.18
N PRO A 203 21.52 -2.98 -24.27
CA PRO A 203 22.81 -2.29 -24.26
C PRO A 203 22.85 -1.19 -23.19
N GLY A 204 23.86 -1.21 -22.33
CA GLY A 204 24.01 -0.24 -21.24
C GLY A 204 23.33 -0.64 -19.93
N ALA A 205 22.64 -1.78 -19.84
CA ALA A 205 22.03 -2.28 -18.60
C ALA A 205 23.03 -2.33 -17.42
N ALA A 206 24.27 -2.76 -17.67
CA ALA A 206 25.32 -2.81 -16.67
C ALA A 206 25.59 -1.44 -16.02
N LYS A 207 25.57 -0.33 -16.76
CA LYS A 207 25.73 1.02 -16.20
C LYS A 207 24.63 1.38 -15.21
N GLY A 208 23.38 0.99 -15.51
CA GLY A 208 22.27 1.18 -14.59
C GLY A 208 22.44 0.37 -13.31
N LEU A 209 22.85 -0.89 -13.42
CA LEU A 209 23.11 -1.74 -12.27
C LEU A 209 24.29 -1.24 -11.42
N ASP A 210 25.35 -0.74 -12.04
CA ASP A 210 26.45 -0.11 -11.33
C ASP A 210 25.97 1.06 -10.46
N VAL A 211 25.11 1.92 -11.01
CA VAL A 211 24.54 3.06 -10.28
C VAL A 211 23.65 2.60 -9.13
N LEU A 212 22.86 1.54 -9.31
CA LEU A 212 22.01 1.01 -8.25
C LEU A 212 22.83 0.34 -7.14
N PHE A 213 23.86 -0.44 -7.49
CA PHE A 213 24.57 -1.28 -6.53
C PHE A 213 25.88 -0.69 -6.01
N THR A 214 26.46 0.33 -6.66
CA THR A 214 27.63 1.02 -6.13
C THR A 214 27.27 1.71 -4.81
N PRO A 215 27.93 1.34 -3.70
CA PRO A 215 27.55 1.85 -2.39
C PRO A 215 28.18 3.21 -2.10
N ASP A 216 27.36 4.19 -1.76
CA ASP A 216 27.82 5.43 -1.13
C ASP A 216 27.68 5.32 0.39
N TRP A 217 28.70 4.82 1.05
CA TRP A 217 28.71 4.60 2.50
C TRP A 217 28.64 5.90 3.32
N SER A 218 28.99 7.05 2.73
CA SER A 218 28.89 8.35 3.41
C SER A 218 27.45 8.70 3.77
N LYS A 219 26.49 8.22 2.99
CA LYS A 219 25.06 8.43 3.22
C LYS A 219 24.55 7.81 4.52
N LEU A 220 25.17 6.74 5.01
CA LEU A 220 24.76 6.11 6.27
C LEU A 220 24.87 7.02 7.49
N ALA A 221 25.69 8.07 7.42
CA ALA A 221 25.80 9.08 8.47
C ALA A 221 24.58 10.05 8.51
N SER A 222 23.79 10.11 7.43
CA SER A 222 22.60 10.96 7.38
C SER A 222 21.37 10.26 7.99
N SER A 223 20.67 10.96 8.88
CA SER A 223 19.40 10.48 9.43
C SER A 223 18.32 10.32 8.37
N GLU A 224 18.38 11.07 7.27
CA GLU A 224 17.43 11.03 6.18
C GLU A 224 17.37 9.65 5.51
N VAL A 225 18.51 8.99 5.35
CA VAL A 225 18.61 7.65 4.75
C VAL A 225 17.90 6.60 5.61
N TRP A 226 18.05 6.70 6.93
CA TRP A 226 17.36 5.81 7.87
C TRP A 226 15.86 6.06 7.86
N VAL A 227 15.42 7.33 7.90
CA VAL A 227 14.01 7.69 7.79
C VAL A 227 13.42 7.18 6.47
N ALA A 228 14.13 7.33 5.36
CA ALA A 228 13.69 6.83 4.06
C ALA A 228 13.56 5.29 4.04
N ALA A 229 14.49 4.57 4.66
CA ALA A 229 14.45 3.11 4.75
C ALA A 229 13.26 2.61 5.58
N TYR A 230 13.06 3.18 6.77
CA TYR A 230 11.90 2.84 7.61
C TYR A 230 10.58 3.22 6.92
N GLY A 231 10.53 4.39 6.29
CA GLY A 231 9.36 4.82 5.51
C GLY A 231 9.03 3.87 4.36
N GLN A 232 10.05 3.39 3.63
CA GLN A 232 9.86 2.42 2.56
C GLN A 232 9.30 1.10 3.08
N ILE A 233 9.87 0.54 4.14
CA ILE A 233 9.43 -0.71 4.75
C ILE A 233 8.02 -0.61 5.32
N PHE A 234 7.71 0.48 6.01
CA PHE A 234 6.42 0.71 6.62
C PHE A 234 5.30 0.76 5.56
N PHE A 235 5.56 1.47 4.47
CA PHE A 235 4.64 1.62 3.36
C PHE A 235 4.49 0.30 2.57
N SER A 236 5.60 -0.34 2.25
CA SER A 236 5.68 -1.52 1.39
C SER A 236 5.01 -2.75 2.00
N LEU A 237 5.12 -2.96 3.32
CA LEU A 237 4.51 -4.12 3.98
C LEU A 237 3.03 -3.96 4.32
N SER A 238 2.42 -2.83 4.00
CA SER A 238 1.01 -2.54 4.28
C SER A 238 0.63 -2.72 5.76
N VAL A 239 1.54 -2.34 6.69
CA VAL A 239 1.35 -2.48 8.14
C VAL A 239 0.73 -1.25 8.77
N CYS A 240 0.02 -1.44 9.87
CA CYS A 240 -0.56 -0.40 10.73
C CYS A 240 -1.70 0.43 10.14
N PHE A 241 -2.23 0.12 8.97
CA PHE A 241 -3.43 0.78 8.42
C PHE A 241 -4.59 -0.19 8.10
N GLY A 242 -4.62 -1.31 8.81
CA GLY A 242 -5.78 -2.16 8.92
C GLY A 242 -5.86 -3.33 7.94
N ILE A 243 -5.07 -3.36 6.86
CA ILE A 243 -5.11 -4.44 5.86
C ILE A 243 -4.70 -5.77 6.50
N MET A 244 -3.53 -5.80 7.13
CA MET A 244 -3.01 -7.04 7.72
C MET A 244 -3.82 -7.50 8.94
N ILE A 245 -4.44 -6.57 9.68
CA ILE A 245 -5.41 -6.86 10.74
C ILE A 245 -6.65 -7.53 10.14
N THR A 246 -7.21 -6.97 9.07
CA THR A 246 -8.39 -7.53 8.39
C THR A 246 -8.12 -8.92 7.85
N TYR A 247 -7.02 -9.10 7.12
CA TYR A 247 -6.68 -10.37 6.52
C TYR A 247 -6.37 -11.46 7.55
N SER A 248 -5.62 -11.14 8.61
CA SER A 248 -5.33 -12.10 9.66
C SER A 248 -6.58 -12.51 10.46
N SER A 249 -7.61 -11.65 10.48
CA SER A 249 -8.90 -12.00 11.07
C SER A 249 -9.64 -13.13 10.33
N TYR A 250 -9.26 -13.39 9.08
CA TYR A 250 -9.76 -14.49 8.24
C TYR A 250 -8.88 -15.75 8.29
N MET A 251 -7.79 -15.76 9.06
CA MET A 251 -6.95 -16.95 9.24
C MET A 251 -7.63 -18.00 10.11
N LYS A 252 -7.23 -19.27 9.97
CA LYS A 252 -7.66 -20.34 10.87
C LYS A 252 -7.02 -20.15 12.25
N ARG A 253 -7.67 -20.67 13.30
CA ARG A 253 -7.22 -20.49 14.70
C ARG A 253 -5.84 -21.11 15.02
N ASP A 254 -5.47 -22.13 14.29
CA ASP A 254 -4.20 -22.89 14.41
C ASP A 254 -3.10 -22.38 13.48
N SER A 255 -3.29 -21.21 12.86
CA SER A 255 -2.34 -20.68 11.87
C SER A 255 -1.03 -20.23 12.49
N ASP A 256 0.07 -20.56 11.81
CA ASP A 256 1.41 -20.08 12.14
C ASP A 256 1.57 -18.61 11.68
N LEU A 257 1.49 -17.69 12.63
CA LEU A 257 1.54 -16.25 12.35
C LEU A 257 2.94 -15.79 11.95
N THR A 258 3.96 -16.16 12.72
CA THR A 258 5.33 -15.70 12.50
C THR A 258 5.95 -16.29 11.24
N GLY A 259 5.83 -17.60 11.04
CA GLY A 259 6.35 -18.23 9.83
C GLY A 259 5.66 -17.73 8.56
N THR A 260 4.37 -17.43 8.64
CA THR A 260 3.64 -16.80 7.51
C THR A 260 4.08 -15.36 7.28
N GLY A 261 4.24 -14.58 8.35
CA GLY A 261 4.69 -13.18 8.26
C GLY A 261 6.11 -13.05 7.70
N MET A 262 7.03 -13.95 8.08
CA MET A 262 8.38 -13.99 7.50
C MET A 262 8.34 -14.22 5.99
N VAL A 263 7.55 -15.18 5.52
CA VAL A 263 7.42 -15.46 4.08
C VAL A 263 6.87 -14.24 3.34
N VAL A 264 5.83 -13.59 3.88
CA VAL A 264 5.24 -12.39 3.26
C VAL A 264 6.25 -11.25 3.21
N ALA A 265 6.96 -10.97 4.31
CA ALA A 265 7.94 -9.88 4.38
C ALA A 265 9.11 -10.09 3.41
N PHE A 266 9.71 -11.28 3.40
CA PHE A 266 10.83 -11.55 2.49
C PHE A 266 10.40 -11.67 1.02
N ALA A 267 9.22 -12.20 0.72
CA ALA A 267 8.69 -12.22 -0.64
C ALA A 267 8.50 -10.80 -1.18
N ASN A 268 7.95 -9.89 -0.38
CA ASN A 268 7.82 -8.48 -0.71
C ASN A 268 9.17 -7.81 -0.96
N SER A 269 10.12 -7.96 -0.03
CA SER A 269 11.46 -7.36 -0.16
C SER A 269 12.26 -7.93 -1.34
N SER A 270 12.11 -9.23 -1.62
CA SER A 270 12.74 -9.86 -2.80
C SER A 270 12.17 -9.29 -4.09
N PHE A 271 10.87 -9.02 -4.15
CA PHE A 271 10.24 -8.40 -5.31
C PHE A 271 10.72 -6.94 -5.49
N GLU A 272 10.92 -6.16 -4.41
CA GLU A 272 11.49 -4.81 -4.48
C GLU A 272 12.90 -4.80 -5.08
N LEU A 273 13.76 -5.73 -4.64
CA LEU A 273 15.10 -5.87 -5.19
C LEU A 273 15.06 -6.27 -6.68
N LEU A 274 14.19 -7.21 -7.04
CA LEU A 274 13.98 -7.60 -8.43
C LEU A 274 13.51 -6.40 -9.27
N ALA A 275 12.59 -5.60 -8.74
CA ALA A 275 12.11 -4.38 -9.37
C ALA A 275 13.24 -3.36 -9.56
N GLY A 276 14.07 -3.16 -8.55
CA GLY A 276 15.26 -2.31 -8.63
C GLY A 276 16.18 -2.72 -9.79
N ILE A 277 16.49 -4.01 -9.88
CA ILE A 277 17.33 -4.56 -10.97
C ILE A 277 16.73 -4.24 -12.33
N GLY A 278 15.45 -4.56 -12.54
CA GLY A 278 14.79 -4.37 -13.85
C GLY A 278 14.69 -2.90 -14.25
N VAL A 279 14.29 -2.05 -13.31
CA VAL A 279 14.14 -0.60 -13.54
C VAL A 279 15.50 0.04 -13.86
N PHE A 280 16.55 -0.24 -13.08
CA PHE A 280 17.84 0.37 -13.32
C PHE A 280 18.57 -0.20 -14.53
N ALA A 281 18.38 -1.47 -14.87
CA ALA A 281 18.85 -2.02 -16.15
C ALA A 281 18.21 -1.26 -17.33
N ALA A 282 16.92 -0.99 -17.29
CA ALA A 282 16.21 -0.23 -18.32
C ALA A 282 16.62 1.27 -18.35
N LEU A 283 16.85 1.89 -17.18
CA LEU A 283 17.39 3.26 -17.10
C LEU A 283 18.82 3.34 -17.65
N GLY A 284 19.65 2.34 -17.41
CA GLY A 284 21.00 2.25 -17.98
C GLY A 284 21.00 2.20 -19.53
N PHE A 285 20.01 1.49 -20.09
CA PHE A 285 19.80 1.45 -21.54
C PHE A 285 19.47 2.85 -22.09
N ILE A 286 18.46 3.53 -21.56
CA ILE A 286 18.04 4.83 -22.09
C ILE A 286 19.14 5.90 -21.91
N ALA A 287 19.83 5.90 -20.77
CA ALA A 287 20.95 6.79 -20.50
C ALA A 287 22.09 6.58 -21.53
N THR A 288 22.40 5.31 -21.84
CA THR A 288 23.42 4.97 -22.84
C THR A 288 22.99 5.38 -24.25
N ALA A 289 21.74 5.14 -24.62
CA ALA A 289 21.21 5.49 -25.94
C ALA A 289 21.21 6.99 -26.20
N ASN A 290 20.94 7.79 -25.14
CA ASN A 290 20.89 9.26 -25.22
C ASN A 290 22.23 9.95 -24.88
N GLY A 291 23.29 9.21 -24.54
CA GLY A 291 24.57 9.79 -24.12
C GLY A 291 24.51 10.55 -22.79
N GLN A 292 23.56 10.21 -21.91
CA GLN A 292 23.29 10.85 -20.62
C GLN A 292 23.85 10.01 -19.45
N GLN A 293 23.89 10.61 -18.25
CA GLN A 293 24.13 9.86 -17.02
C GLN A 293 22.81 9.17 -16.58
N VAL A 294 22.91 8.03 -15.89
CA VAL A 294 21.72 7.34 -15.34
C VAL A 294 20.95 8.24 -14.37
N GLY A 295 21.67 9.10 -13.64
CA GLY A 295 21.05 10.07 -12.72
C GLY A 295 20.16 11.10 -13.39
N ASP A 296 20.45 11.48 -14.63
CA ASP A 296 19.67 12.47 -15.39
C ASP A 296 18.31 11.91 -15.85
N VAL A 297 18.23 10.59 -16.04
CA VAL A 297 17.01 9.90 -16.47
C VAL A 297 16.29 9.20 -15.32
N ALA A 298 16.92 9.11 -14.14
CA ALA A 298 16.34 8.48 -12.97
C ALA A 298 15.19 9.33 -12.42
N ALA A 299 14.01 8.75 -12.39
CA ALA A 299 12.81 9.35 -11.84
C ALA A 299 12.12 8.37 -10.89
N GLY A 300 11.24 8.87 -10.03
CA GLY A 300 10.40 8.06 -9.16
C GLY A 300 8.92 8.24 -9.44
N GLY A 301 8.11 7.30 -8.94
CA GLY A 301 6.66 7.42 -8.99
C GLY A 301 6.11 7.53 -10.41
N ILE A 302 5.20 8.48 -10.60
CA ILE A 302 4.50 8.74 -11.86
C ILE A 302 5.47 9.07 -13.00
N GLY A 303 6.53 9.85 -12.72
CA GLY A 303 7.54 10.21 -13.72
C GLY A 303 8.27 8.99 -14.28
N LEU A 304 8.66 8.05 -13.42
CA LEU A 304 9.27 6.80 -13.87
C LEU A 304 8.32 5.99 -14.75
N ALA A 305 7.09 5.76 -14.26
CA ALA A 305 6.15 4.88 -14.94
C ALA A 305 5.63 5.46 -16.26
N PHE A 306 5.21 6.72 -16.29
CA PHE A 306 4.44 7.28 -17.41
C PHE A 306 5.26 8.21 -18.32
N ILE A 307 6.53 8.47 -18.00
CA ILE A 307 7.45 9.26 -18.83
C ILE A 307 8.70 8.46 -19.19
N ALA A 308 9.47 8.00 -18.18
CA ALA A 308 10.73 7.32 -18.46
C ALA A 308 10.54 5.97 -19.14
N PHE A 309 9.62 5.12 -18.68
CA PHE A 309 9.35 3.83 -19.32
C PHE A 309 8.81 3.96 -20.75
N PRO A 310 7.83 4.81 -21.09
CA PRO A 310 7.46 5.11 -22.47
C PRO A 310 8.64 5.53 -23.35
N THR A 311 9.56 6.35 -22.83
CA THR A 311 10.78 6.73 -23.55
C THR A 311 11.68 5.53 -23.84
N ILE A 312 11.84 4.63 -22.85
CA ILE A 312 12.58 3.37 -23.01
C ILE A 312 11.92 2.49 -24.08
N ILE A 313 10.60 2.34 -24.01
CA ILE A 313 9.82 1.52 -24.95
C ILE A 313 9.97 2.01 -26.39
N ASN A 314 10.01 3.32 -26.62
CA ASN A 314 10.21 3.91 -27.94
C ASN A 314 11.54 3.50 -28.58
N GLN A 315 12.59 3.28 -27.80
CA GLN A 315 13.94 3.02 -28.29
C GLN A 315 14.35 1.53 -28.21
N ALA A 316 13.64 0.75 -27.39
CA ALA A 316 14.00 -0.65 -27.20
C ALA A 316 13.61 -1.54 -28.38
N PRO A 317 14.43 -2.54 -28.74
CA PRO A 317 14.18 -3.43 -29.90
C PRO A 317 12.84 -4.18 -29.80
N VAL A 318 12.37 -4.48 -28.58
CA VAL A 318 11.10 -5.18 -28.29
C VAL A 318 10.18 -4.32 -27.44
N GLY A 319 10.12 -3.02 -27.73
CA GLY A 319 9.46 -2.01 -26.90
C GLY A 319 8.02 -2.38 -26.53
N ALA A 320 7.19 -2.80 -27.49
CA ALA A 320 5.80 -3.19 -27.22
C ALA A 320 5.71 -4.31 -26.17
N LEU A 321 6.60 -5.32 -26.22
CA LEU A 321 6.63 -6.40 -25.23
C LEU A 321 7.07 -5.88 -23.86
N ILE A 322 8.09 -5.03 -23.78
CA ILE A 322 8.52 -4.36 -22.53
C ILE A 322 7.36 -3.58 -21.95
N GLY A 323 6.64 -2.80 -22.74
CA GLY A 323 5.50 -2.03 -22.30
C GLY A 323 4.35 -2.89 -21.76
N LEU A 324 3.98 -3.95 -22.48
CA LEU A 324 2.97 -4.91 -22.03
C LEU A 324 3.36 -5.57 -20.70
N LEU A 325 4.60 -6.00 -20.56
CA LEU A 325 5.09 -6.62 -19.33
C LEU A 325 5.15 -5.62 -18.18
N PHE A 326 5.63 -4.40 -18.41
CA PHE A 326 5.75 -3.39 -17.37
C PHE A 326 4.38 -2.87 -16.91
N PHE A 327 3.59 -2.30 -17.81
CA PHE A 327 2.28 -1.73 -17.44
C PHE A 327 1.28 -2.82 -17.05
N GLY A 328 1.29 -3.99 -17.68
CA GLY A 328 0.50 -5.14 -17.26
C GLY A 328 0.85 -5.61 -15.84
N SER A 329 2.14 -5.61 -15.48
CA SER A 329 2.58 -5.87 -14.12
C SER A 329 2.06 -4.83 -13.13
N LEU A 330 2.07 -3.54 -13.49
CA LEU A 330 1.48 -2.47 -12.67
C LEU A 330 -0.02 -2.69 -12.47
N VAL A 331 -0.75 -3.13 -13.51
CA VAL A 331 -2.18 -3.42 -13.40
C VAL A 331 -2.44 -4.56 -12.41
N PHE A 332 -1.71 -5.66 -12.49
CA PHE A 332 -1.93 -6.79 -11.58
C PHE A 332 -1.48 -6.48 -10.15
N ALA A 333 -0.34 -5.82 -9.95
CA ALA A 333 0.12 -5.36 -8.65
C ALA A 333 -0.88 -4.36 -8.04
N GLY A 334 -1.33 -3.39 -8.83
CA GLY A 334 -2.29 -2.39 -8.38
C GLY A 334 -3.66 -2.99 -8.06
N LEU A 335 -4.15 -3.94 -8.85
CA LEU A 335 -5.45 -4.57 -8.63
C LEU A 335 -5.48 -5.39 -7.34
N THR A 336 -4.44 -6.20 -7.06
CA THR A 336 -4.35 -6.98 -5.82
C THR A 336 -4.27 -6.08 -4.59
N SER A 337 -3.55 -4.97 -4.67
CA SER A 337 -3.47 -3.97 -3.60
C SER A 337 -4.79 -3.22 -3.40
N LEU A 338 -5.46 -2.78 -4.48
CA LEU A 338 -6.75 -2.08 -4.40
C LEU A 338 -7.84 -2.97 -3.78
N ILE A 339 -7.88 -4.25 -4.14
CA ILE A 339 -8.76 -5.25 -3.51
C ILE A 339 -8.55 -5.28 -2.01
N SER A 340 -7.29 -5.28 -1.54
CA SER A 340 -6.94 -5.34 -0.12
C SER A 340 -7.38 -4.09 0.64
N VAL A 341 -7.16 -2.92 0.05
CA VAL A 341 -7.55 -1.61 0.59
C VAL A 341 -9.08 -1.55 0.77
N LEU A 342 -9.85 -1.91 -0.26
CA LEU A 342 -11.31 -1.87 -0.20
C LEU A 342 -11.89 -2.95 0.72
N GLU A 343 -11.22 -4.09 0.87
CA GLU A 343 -11.64 -5.15 1.80
C GLU A 343 -11.71 -4.65 3.25
N VAL A 344 -10.77 -3.79 3.66
CA VAL A 344 -10.80 -3.18 5.00
C VAL A 344 -12.10 -2.40 5.22
N VAL A 345 -12.49 -1.59 4.24
CA VAL A 345 -13.69 -0.74 4.32
C VAL A 345 -14.96 -1.60 4.32
N ILE A 346 -15.04 -2.57 3.42
CA ILE A 346 -16.19 -3.47 3.31
C ILE A 346 -16.35 -4.29 4.60
N ALA A 347 -15.26 -4.85 5.13
CA ALA A 347 -15.28 -5.60 6.39
C ALA A 347 -15.77 -4.75 7.56
N ALA A 348 -15.33 -3.48 7.63
CA ALA A 348 -15.77 -2.56 8.69
C ALA A 348 -17.28 -2.26 8.61
N VAL A 349 -17.80 -2.04 7.40
CA VAL A 349 -19.24 -1.82 7.17
C VAL A 349 -20.05 -3.08 7.50
N GLN A 350 -19.56 -4.26 7.09
CA GLN A 350 -20.22 -5.54 7.43
C GLN A 350 -20.25 -5.79 8.93
N ASP A 351 -19.16 -5.52 9.63
CA ASP A 351 -19.08 -5.72 11.07
C ASP A 351 -19.95 -4.71 11.82
N LYS A 352 -19.99 -3.44 11.41
CA LYS A 352 -20.78 -2.37 12.10
C LYS A 352 -22.29 -2.48 11.84
N LEU A 353 -22.69 -2.73 10.56
CA LEU A 353 -24.08 -2.60 10.11
C LEU A 353 -24.82 -3.93 9.93
N LYS A 354 -24.19 -5.09 10.12
CA LYS A 354 -24.78 -6.43 9.88
C LYS A 354 -25.29 -6.61 8.44
N THR A 355 -24.54 -6.09 7.49
CA THR A 355 -24.94 -6.18 6.07
C THR A 355 -24.34 -7.41 5.39
N GLY A 356 -25.05 -7.94 4.40
CA GLY A 356 -24.51 -8.99 3.51
C GLY A 356 -23.37 -8.46 2.64
N ARG A 357 -22.56 -9.37 2.12
CA ARG A 357 -21.35 -9.05 1.35
C ARG A 357 -21.61 -8.11 0.16
N VAL A 358 -22.57 -8.47 -0.70
CA VAL A 358 -22.90 -7.69 -1.90
C VAL A 358 -23.39 -6.28 -1.52
N ALA A 359 -24.29 -6.21 -0.52
CA ALA A 359 -24.82 -4.92 -0.05
C ALA A 359 -23.71 -4.03 0.51
N ALA A 360 -22.80 -4.58 1.33
CA ALA A 360 -21.66 -3.82 1.85
C ALA A 360 -20.73 -3.35 0.71
N THR A 361 -20.45 -4.21 -0.27
CA THR A 361 -19.65 -3.85 -1.44
C THR A 361 -20.25 -2.70 -2.24
N LEU A 362 -21.55 -2.69 -2.44
CA LEU A 362 -22.24 -1.61 -3.17
C LEU A 362 -22.32 -0.32 -2.35
N VAL A 363 -22.65 -0.41 -1.06
CA VAL A 363 -22.74 0.75 -0.16
C VAL A 363 -21.40 1.44 0.00
N VAL A 364 -20.29 0.71 -0.02
CA VAL A 364 -18.93 1.25 0.02
C VAL A 364 -18.49 1.66 -1.38
N GLY A 365 -18.59 0.77 -2.34
CA GLY A 365 -17.97 0.90 -3.64
C GLY A 365 -18.58 1.98 -4.52
N VAL A 366 -19.91 2.10 -4.55
CA VAL A 366 -20.57 3.09 -5.42
C VAL A 366 -20.25 4.53 -5.01
N PRO A 367 -20.36 4.92 -3.71
CA PRO A 367 -19.93 6.26 -3.29
C PRO A 367 -18.44 6.51 -3.50
N MET A 368 -17.58 5.54 -3.23
CA MET A 368 -16.13 5.67 -3.44
C MET A 368 -15.80 5.82 -4.93
N MET A 369 -16.39 5.02 -5.81
CA MET A 369 -16.24 5.16 -7.26
C MET A 369 -16.67 6.55 -7.73
N THR A 370 -17.83 7.03 -7.27
CA THR A 370 -18.34 8.36 -7.61
C THR A 370 -17.36 9.46 -7.15
N ALA A 371 -16.91 9.41 -5.91
CA ALA A 371 -15.93 10.37 -5.38
C ALA A 371 -14.59 10.31 -6.13
N SER A 372 -14.12 9.09 -6.46
CA SER A 372 -12.90 8.88 -7.24
C SER A 372 -13.00 9.51 -8.64
N VAL A 373 -14.12 9.32 -9.34
CA VAL A 373 -14.38 9.92 -10.65
C VAL A 373 -14.44 11.44 -10.56
N LEU A 374 -15.16 11.97 -9.58
CA LEU A 374 -15.31 13.43 -9.40
C LEU A 374 -13.98 14.12 -9.08
N LEU A 375 -13.11 13.50 -8.28
CA LEU A 375 -11.84 14.10 -7.86
C LEU A 375 -10.73 13.88 -8.90
N PHE A 376 -10.64 12.70 -9.49
CA PHE A 376 -9.46 12.28 -10.25
C PHE A 376 -9.71 12.05 -11.74
N GLY A 377 -10.97 11.96 -12.19
CA GLY A 377 -11.32 11.88 -13.60
C GLY A 377 -11.31 13.25 -14.31
N THR A 378 -10.63 14.25 -13.76
CA THR A 378 -10.69 15.65 -14.15
C THR A 378 -9.31 16.23 -14.49
N THR A 379 -9.30 17.37 -15.15
CA THR A 379 -8.08 18.14 -15.53
C THR A 379 -7.22 18.57 -14.33
N THR A 380 -7.76 18.61 -13.11
CA THR A 380 -7.05 18.93 -11.86
C THR A 380 -6.78 17.71 -11.00
N GLY A 381 -7.08 16.51 -11.50
CA GLY A 381 -6.99 15.27 -10.72
C GLY A 381 -5.59 14.95 -10.22
N LEU A 382 -4.54 15.18 -11.01
CA LEU A 382 -3.16 14.90 -10.63
C LEU A 382 -2.66 15.77 -9.46
N PRO A 383 -2.83 17.11 -9.45
CA PRO A 383 -2.50 17.94 -8.28
C PRO A 383 -3.24 17.53 -7.00
N VAL A 384 -4.52 17.20 -7.10
CA VAL A 384 -5.31 16.71 -5.95
C VAL A 384 -4.75 15.41 -5.43
N LEU A 385 -4.40 14.46 -6.31
CA LEU A 385 -3.77 13.20 -5.96
C LEU A 385 -2.46 13.42 -5.22
N ASP A 386 -1.59 14.29 -5.72
CA ASP A 386 -0.25 14.54 -5.16
C ASP A 386 -0.33 15.07 -3.71
N VAL A 387 -1.17 16.08 -3.46
CA VAL A 387 -1.37 16.61 -2.11
C VAL A 387 -2.03 15.57 -1.20
N LEU A 388 -3.07 14.91 -1.69
CA LEU A 388 -3.80 13.91 -0.91
C LEU A 388 -2.90 12.74 -0.51
N ASP A 389 -2.12 12.19 -1.45
CA ASP A 389 -1.19 11.10 -1.20
C ASP A 389 -0.15 11.45 -0.13
N LYS A 390 0.46 12.65 -0.21
CA LYS A 390 1.42 13.11 0.82
C LYS A 390 0.79 13.15 2.21
N PHE A 391 -0.40 13.75 2.35
CA PHE A 391 -1.03 13.89 3.66
C PHE A 391 -1.61 12.58 4.19
N VAL A 392 -2.14 11.73 3.33
CA VAL A 392 -2.61 10.38 3.70
C VAL A 392 -1.44 9.51 4.16
N ASN A 393 -0.28 9.57 3.49
CA ASN A 393 0.91 8.84 3.94
C ASN A 393 1.41 9.34 5.30
N THR A 394 1.52 10.64 5.50
CA THR A 394 2.06 11.23 6.74
C THR A 394 1.06 11.13 7.90
N TYR A 395 -0.15 11.64 7.73
CA TYR A 395 -1.14 11.73 8.82
C TYR A 395 -2.15 10.58 8.80
N GLY A 396 -2.38 9.97 7.66
CA GLY A 396 -3.20 8.76 7.56
C GLY A 396 -2.47 7.54 8.09
N ILE A 397 -1.33 7.18 7.49
CA ILE A 397 -0.64 5.91 7.78
C ILE A 397 0.31 6.06 8.97
N VAL A 398 1.28 6.99 8.90
CA VAL A 398 2.34 7.10 9.92
C VAL A 398 1.76 7.53 11.27
N ALA A 399 0.88 8.54 11.31
CA ALA A 399 0.29 8.99 12.57
C ALA A 399 -0.67 7.95 13.17
N ALA A 400 -1.52 7.30 12.36
CA ALA A 400 -2.38 6.23 12.83
C ALA A 400 -1.57 5.05 13.37
N GLY A 401 -0.50 4.66 12.66
CA GLY A 401 0.41 3.61 13.10
C GLY A 401 1.12 3.95 14.40
N PHE A 402 1.60 5.17 14.56
CA PHE A 402 2.20 5.67 15.79
C PHE A 402 1.23 5.56 16.98
N LEU A 403 0.02 6.07 16.84
CA LEU A 403 -0.99 6.02 17.89
C LEU A 403 -1.44 4.59 18.17
N TYR A 404 -1.60 3.75 17.14
CA TYR A 404 -1.92 2.34 17.32
C TYR A 404 -0.89 1.63 18.19
N VAL A 405 0.39 1.75 17.85
CA VAL A 405 1.45 1.10 18.61
C VAL A 405 1.49 1.65 20.05
N LEU A 406 1.41 2.97 20.23
CA LEU A 406 1.36 3.59 21.55
C LEU A 406 0.18 3.06 22.39
N CYS A 407 -1.02 2.95 21.79
CA CYS A 407 -2.19 2.43 22.51
C CYS A 407 -1.98 0.99 22.97
N VAL A 408 -1.43 0.11 22.13
CA VAL A 408 -1.14 -1.27 22.52
C VAL A 408 -0.09 -1.35 23.64
N VAL A 409 0.94 -0.50 23.57
CA VAL A 409 2.01 -0.44 24.58
C VAL A 409 1.50 0.09 25.91
N LEU A 410 0.84 1.26 25.91
CA LEU A 410 0.35 1.93 27.13
C LEU A 410 -0.76 1.15 27.82
N SER A 411 -1.58 0.42 27.06
CA SER A 411 -2.61 -0.46 27.62
C SER A 411 -2.09 -1.81 28.11
N ARG A 412 -0.77 -2.07 28.00
CA ARG A 412 -0.08 -3.30 28.42
C ARG A 412 -0.55 -4.56 27.68
N HIS A 413 -1.19 -4.43 26.52
CA HIS A 413 -1.66 -5.57 25.71
C HIS A 413 -0.53 -6.27 24.95
N LEU A 414 0.67 -5.66 24.85
CA LEU A 414 1.78 -6.21 24.09
C LEU A 414 2.22 -7.60 24.61
N GLY A 415 2.22 -7.80 25.95
CA GLY A 415 2.52 -9.09 26.55
C GLY A 415 1.46 -10.17 26.25
N VAL A 416 0.19 -9.78 26.19
CA VAL A 416 -0.92 -10.67 25.83
C VAL A 416 -0.79 -11.13 24.36
N LEU A 417 -0.49 -10.18 23.47
CA LEU A 417 -0.28 -10.45 22.03
C LEU A 417 0.94 -11.33 21.81
N SER A 418 2.05 -11.11 22.54
CA SER A 418 3.23 -11.98 22.51
C SER A 418 2.91 -13.42 22.89
N ARG A 419 2.16 -13.64 23.97
CA ARG A 419 1.70 -14.99 24.37
C ARG A 419 0.81 -15.62 23.31
N HIS A 420 -0.10 -14.82 22.72
CA HIS A 420 -0.97 -15.28 21.64
C HIS A 420 -0.19 -15.74 20.40
N ILE A 421 0.78 -14.93 19.94
CA ILE A 421 1.67 -15.29 18.83
C ILE A 421 2.38 -16.61 19.15
N ASN A 422 2.93 -16.72 20.35
CA ASN A 422 3.78 -17.87 20.74
C ASN A 422 3.03 -19.20 20.88
N LYS A 423 1.69 -19.21 20.87
CA LYS A 423 0.94 -20.47 20.97
C LYS A 423 1.02 -21.32 19.71
N THR A 424 0.75 -20.70 18.57
CA THR A 424 0.60 -21.40 17.29
C THR A 424 1.77 -21.20 16.35
N SER A 425 2.64 -20.23 16.64
CA SER A 425 3.69 -19.81 15.71
C SER A 425 4.96 -20.65 15.84
N SER A 426 5.59 -20.92 14.69
CA SER A 426 6.85 -21.66 14.56
C SER A 426 8.03 -20.92 15.16
N LEU A 427 8.10 -19.59 14.95
CA LEU A 427 9.11 -18.71 15.56
C LEU A 427 8.51 -18.02 16.77
N LYS A 428 9.17 -18.15 17.92
CA LYS A 428 8.71 -17.54 19.15
C LYS A 428 9.22 -16.11 19.26
N VAL A 429 8.31 -15.19 19.64
CA VAL A 429 8.68 -13.79 19.90
C VAL A 429 9.00 -13.62 21.39
N GLY A 430 10.06 -12.87 21.68
CA GLY A 430 10.56 -12.67 23.04
C GLY A 430 10.77 -11.19 23.36
N LYS A 431 11.68 -10.92 24.31
CA LYS A 431 12.03 -9.56 24.76
C LYS A 431 12.46 -8.63 23.61
N THR A 432 13.15 -9.17 22.60
CA THR A 432 13.59 -8.40 21.42
C THR A 432 12.39 -7.85 20.63
N TRP A 433 11.37 -8.67 20.40
CA TRP A 433 10.16 -8.21 19.74
C TRP A 433 9.42 -7.12 20.56
N LEU A 434 9.35 -7.32 21.89
CA LEU A 434 8.77 -6.32 22.80
C LEU A 434 9.53 -5.00 22.75
N LEU A 435 10.88 -5.03 22.66
CA LEU A 435 11.72 -3.84 22.51
C LEU A 435 11.47 -3.15 21.16
N PHE A 436 11.41 -3.92 20.09
CA PHE A 436 11.22 -3.35 18.74
C PHE A 436 9.86 -2.69 18.59
N VAL A 437 8.77 -3.38 18.98
CA VAL A 437 7.42 -2.83 18.89
C VAL A 437 7.19 -1.75 19.97
N GLY A 438 7.68 -1.98 21.19
CA GLY A 438 7.39 -1.11 22.34
C GLY A 438 8.22 0.17 22.39
N PHE A 439 9.39 0.20 21.78
CA PHE A 439 10.32 1.33 21.87
C PHE A 439 10.83 1.81 20.51
N ILE A 440 11.46 0.92 19.70
CA ILE A 440 12.09 1.33 18.43
C ILE A 440 11.03 1.88 17.45
N THR A 441 9.96 1.14 17.26
CA THR A 441 8.91 1.54 16.31
C THR A 441 8.24 2.87 16.67
N PRO A 442 7.76 3.11 17.91
CA PRO A 442 7.22 4.42 18.26
C PRO A 442 8.22 5.56 18.11
N LEU A 443 9.49 5.34 18.46
CA LEU A 443 10.54 6.34 18.29
C LEU A 443 10.71 6.72 16.82
N VAL A 444 10.81 5.74 15.94
CA VAL A 444 10.97 5.98 14.50
C VAL A 444 9.75 6.67 13.90
N LEU A 445 8.53 6.13 14.16
CA LEU A 445 7.30 6.74 13.65
C LEU A 445 7.09 8.16 14.17
N GLY A 446 7.40 8.41 15.45
CA GLY A 446 7.35 9.75 16.04
C GLY A 446 8.34 10.72 15.40
N THR A 447 9.56 10.26 15.12
CA THR A 447 10.59 11.05 14.41
C THR A 447 10.14 11.38 12.99
N MET A 448 9.62 10.40 12.25
CA MET A 448 9.09 10.60 10.89
C MET A 448 7.97 11.63 10.89
N LEU A 449 6.98 11.47 11.79
CA LEU A 449 5.85 12.37 11.90
C LEU A 449 6.31 13.81 12.26
N PHE A 450 7.24 13.93 13.19
CA PHE A 450 7.79 15.24 13.57
C PHE A 450 8.53 15.91 12.42
N THR A 451 9.40 15.18 11.72
CA THR A 451 10.20 15.71 10.61
C THR A 451 9.32 16.14 9.44
N ASP A 452 8.38 15.29 9.04
CA ASP A 452 7.43 15.59 7.96
C ASP A 452 6.52 16.78 8.32
N THR A 453 6.02 16.83 9.55
CA THR A 453 5.17 17.95 10.00
C THR A 453 5.95 19.27 10.02
N ARG A 454 7.18 19.24 10.51
CA ARG A 454 8.04 20.43 10.51
C ARG A 454 8.28 20.94 9.09
N SER A 455 8.67 20.08 8.14
CA SER A 455 8.89 20.46 6.74
C SER A 455 7.63 21.03 6.11
N LEU A 456 6.46 20.38 6.27
CA LEU A 456 5.18 20.86 5.75
C LEU A 456 4.76 22.22 6.29
N LEU A 457 5.08 22.53 7.55
CA LEU A 457 4.74 23.81 8.18
C LEU A 457 5.71 24.94 7.79
N THR A 458 7.00 24.60 7.54
CA THR A 458 8.03 25.62 7.25
C THR A 458 8.22 25.90 5.76
N GLU A 459 8.10 24.87 4.93
CA GLU A 459 8.41 24.93 3.49
C GLU A 459 7.16 24.85 2.61
N GLY A 460 6.01 24.47 3.19
CA GLY A 460 4.80 24.15 2.44
C GLY A 460 4.95 22.81 1.69
N TYR A 461 4.11 22.59 0.67
CA TYR A 461 4.16 21.39 -0.15
C TYR A 461 3.99 21.66 -1.64
N GLY A 462 4.92 21.16 -2.46
CA GLY A 462 4.81 21.06 -3.92
C GLY A 462 4.68 22.41 -4.66
N GLY A 463 4.92 23.54 -3.99
CA GLY A 463 4.70 24.88 -4.58
C GLY A 463 3.21 25.22 -4.81
N TYR A 464 2.29 24.40 -4.31
CA TYR A 464 0.86 24.64 -4.42
C TYR A 464 0.40 25.83 -3.57
N PRO A 465 -0.66 26.54 -4.00
CA PRO A 465 -1.27 27.61 -3.20
C PRO A 465 -1.73 27.10 -1.82
N ALA A 466 -1.59 27.93 -0.79
CA ALA A 466 -1.93 27.56 0.59
C ALA A 466 -3.38 27.07 0.74
N TRP A 467 -4.35 27.69 0.04
CA TRP A 467 -5.74 27.24 0.10
C TRP A 467 -5.93 25.81 -0.40
N PHE A 468 -5.19 25.42 -1.44
CA PHE A 468 -5.27 24.07 -2.04
C PHE A 468 -4.71 23.01 -1.07
N VAL A 469 -3.53 23.29 -0.49
CA VAL A 469 -2.93 22.41 0.54
C VAL A 469 -3.80 22.36 1.79
N ASN A 470 -4.43 23.48 2.18
CA ASN A 470 -5.33 23.51 3.34
C ASN A 470 -6.60 22.66 3.12
N ILE A 471 -7.17 22.65 1.92
CA ILE A 471 -8.37 21.85 1.64
C ILE A 471 -8.02 20.37 1.49
N TYR A 472 -7.15 20.02 0.54
CA TYR A 472 -6.87 18.63 0.18
C TYR A 472 -5.84 17.96 1.08
N GLY A 473 -5.00 18.73 1.79
CA GLY A 473 -4.03 18.24 2.75
C GLY A 473 -4.55 18.29 4.18
N TRP A 474 -4.42 19.42 4.84
CA TRP A 474 -4.78 19.60 6.26
C TRP A 474 -6.25 19.34 6.55
N GLY A 475 -7.15 19.81 5.68
CA GLY A 475 -8.60 19.56 5.80
C GLY A 475 -8.93 18.08 5.75
N THR A 476 -8.26 17.33 4.87
CA THR A 476 -8.41 15.87 4.79
C THR A 476 -7.86 15.19 6.05
N ALA A 477 -6.67 15.55 6.53
CA ALA A 477 -6.07 14.98 7.73
C ALA A 477 -6.95 15.19 8.98
N ILE A 478 -7.45 16.41 9.17
CA ILE A 478 -8.37 16.74 10.26
C ILE A 478 -9.72 16.05 10.07
N GLY A 479 -10.23 16.03 8.82
CA GLY A 479 -11.48 15.37 8.46
C GLY A 479 -11.46 13.88 8.83
N VAL A 480 -10.39 13.17 8.51
CA VAL A 480 -10.23 11.75 8.87
C VAL A 480 -10.34 11.55 10.38
N LEU A 481 -9.69 12.39 11.18
CA LEU A 481 -9.77 12.34 12.66
C LEU A 481 -11.20 12.55 13.17
N VAL A 482 -11.85 13.61 12.69
CA VAL A 482 -13.20 13.98 13.12
C VAL A 482 -14.20 12.90 12.72
N PHE A 483 -14.15 12.42 11.46
CA PHE A 483 -15.06 11.38 10.99
C PHE A 483 -14.78 10.03 11.67
N ALA A 484 -13.53 9.67 11.95
CA ALA A 484 -13.20 8.46 12.70
C ALA A 484 -13.81 8.49 14.11
N PHE A 485 -13.73 9.64 14.78
CA PHE A 485 -14.35 9.83 16.08
C PHE A 485 -15.88 9.74 16.00
N LEU A 486 -16.51 10.43 15.05
CA LEU A 486 -17.96 10.39 14.88
C LEU A 486 -18.47 8.97 14.56
N LEU A 487 -17.76 8.22 13.71
CA LEU A 487 -18.10 6.82 13.41
C LEU A 487 -17.98 5.91 14.64
N SER A 488 -17.04 6.21 15.55
CA SER A 488 -16.89 5.44 16.79
C SER A 488 -18.06 5.65 17.78
N LEU A 489 -18.76 6.78 17.69
CA LEU A 489 -19.93 7.08 18.54
C LEU A 489 -21.20 6.37 18.06
N LEU A 490 -21.26 5.95 16.79
CA LEU A 490 -22.41 5.24 16.27
C LEU A 490 -22.59 3.87 16.95
N PRO A 491 -23.85 3.46 17.27
CA PRO A 491 -24.09 2.17 17.89
C PRO A 491 -23.77 1.01 16.93
N TRP A 492 -23.31 -0.08 17.50
CA TRP A 492 -23.14 -1.34 16.79
C TRP A 492 -24.48 -2.07 16.68
N LYS A 493 -24.85 -2.53 15.49
CA LYS A 493 -26.07 -3.33 15.29
C LYS A 493 -25.93 -4.77 15.83
N HIS A 494 -24.75 -5.15 16.30
CA HIS A 494 -24.39 -6.47 16.84
C HIS A 494 -23.68 -6.32 18.17
N GLU A 495 -24.40 -6.16 19.25
CA GLU A 495 -23.82 -6.16 20.59
C GLU A 495 -23.25 -7.54 20.98
N ASP A 496 -23.85 -8.62 20.50
CA ASP A 496 -23.38 -9.99 20.63
C ASP A 496 -21.96 -10.19 20.10
N LYS A 497 -21.63 -9.60 18.95
CA LYS A 497 -20.24 -9.64 18.41
C LYS A 497 -19.23 -8.93 19.29
N LEU A 498 -19.64 -7.94 20.07
CA LEU A 498 -18.74 -7.23 20.98
C LEU A 498 -18.33 -8.10 22.18
N GLN A 499 -19.16 -9.09 22.54
CA GLN A 499 -18.96 -10.02 23.66
C GLN A 499 -18.31 -11.34 23.20
N GLU A 500 -18.12 -11.58 21.90
CA GLU A 500 -17.31 -12.74 21.46
C GLU A 500 -15.94 -12.63 22.12
N THR A 501 -15.71 -13.53 23.08
CA THR A 501 -14.43 -13.65 23.79
C THR A 501 -13.30 -13.72 22.78
N PRO A 502 -12.22 -12.97 23.01
CA PRO A 502 -10.96 -13.20 22.30
C PRO A 502 -10.67 -14.69 22.34
N VAL A 503 -10.04 -15.22 21.31
CA VAL A 503 -9.67 -16.64 21.25
C VAL A 503 -8.97 -16.98 22.56
N GLU A 504 -9.76 -17.39 23.56
CA GLU A 504 -9.25 -17.80 24.85
C GLU A 504 -8.41 -19.05 24.66
N THR A 505 -7.27 -18.94 25.14
CA THR A 505 -6.31 -20.02 25.18
C THR A 505 -6.19 -20.37 26.65
N GLU A 506 -6.45 -21.64 27.02
CA GLU A 506 -6.19 -22.16 28.35
C GLU A 506 -4.84 -21.66 28.86
N GLY A 507 -4.83 -20.79 29.85
CA GLY A 507 -3.63 -20.15 30.42
C GLY A 507 -3.64 -18.62 30.51
N ASP A 508 -4.71 -17.93 30.15
CA ASP A 508 -4.82 -16.47 30.32
C ASP A 508 -5.18 -16.07 31.79
N GLU A 509 -5.35 -17.04 32.71
CA GLU A 509 -5.70 -16.83 34.14
C GLU A 509 -4.52 -16.93 35.11
N GLN A 510 -3.26 -16.69 34.68
CA GLN A 510 -2.14 -16.58 35.62
C GLN A 510 -1.33 -15.31 35.46
#